data_ceba7e8d4f7b96751999a5f24d32c7c6
#
_entry.id   ceba7e8d4f7b96751999a5f24d32c7c6
#
_cell.length_a   1.000
_cell.length_b   1.000
_cell.length_c   1.000
_cell.angle_alpha   90.00
_cell.angle_beta   90.00
_cell.angle_gamma   90.00
#
_symmetry.space_group_name_H-M   'P 1'
#
loop_
_entity.id
_entity.type
_entity.pdbx_description
1 polymer ?
#
loop_
_entity_poly.entity_id
_entity_poly.type
_entity_poly.pdbx_seq_one_letter_code
_entity_poly.pdbx_strand_id
1 'polypeptide(L)'
;MADAGMLRFHVPEPEVRPGGTPDFSNVSIPKAGSVPRPKIDVDPRDIRDLAFSIIRVLNRAGEAVGPWAGLLSDDELLEGLRHMMTLRSFDARMQMAQRQGKTSFYMQHLGEEAVSCAFRKALSRGDMNFPTYRQAGLLIADGYPMVTMMNQIYSNEADPLKGRQLPIMYSSKEHGFFSISGNLATQYIQAVGWAMASAISNDSKIAAAWIGDGSTAESDFHSALVFASTYKAPVVLNVVNNQWAISTFQGIARGGSGTFAARGLGFGIPSLRVDGNDYLAVHAVAKWAAERARSNLGPTLVEYVTYRVGAHSSSDDPSAYRPKAESDAWPLGDPIVRLKNHLIQRGVWSDERHAQAEAEILDTVISAQREAERHGTLHAGGKPSTRDMFEGVYAEMPPHLRRQRQQAGV
;
A
#
# COMPACT_ATOMS: atom_id res chain seq x y z
N MET A 1 3.58 -42.96 21.07
CA MET A 1 2.14 -43.04 20.76
C MET A 1 1.56 -41.69 21.06
N ALA A 2 1.00 -41.02 20.07
CA ALA A 2 0.33 -39.75 20.30
C ALA A 2 -0.86 -39.98 21.19
N ASP A 3 -1.02 -39.15 22.21
CA ASP A 3 -2.13 -39.18 23.15
C ASP A 3 -3.45 -38.94 22.41
N ALA A 4 -4.18 -40.00 22.12
CA ALA A 4 -5.41 -40.00 21.32
C ALA A 4 -6.63 -39.57 22.14
N GLY A 5 -6.51 -38.53 22.96
CA GLY A 5 -7.51 -38.27 23.99
C GLY A 5 -8.41 -37.06 23.86
N MET A 6 -7.95 -35.93 23.30
CA MET A 6 -8.80 -34.73 23.21
C MET A 6 -8.46 -33.87 21.97
N LEU A 7 -9.49 -33.45 21.23
CA LEU A 7 -9.36 -32.46 20.17
C LEU A 7 -8.90 -31.12 20.80
N ARG A 8 -7.88 -30.50 20.20
CA ARG A 8 -7.36 -29.19 20.62
C ARG A 8 -7.64 -28.16 19.54
N PHE A 9 -8.19 -27.04 19.95
CA PHE A 9 -8.33 -25.89 19.08
C PHE A 9 -6.97 -25.17 19.00
N HIS A 10 -6.46 -24.97 17.77
CA HIS A 10 -5.20 -24.28 17.53
C HIS A 10 -5.48 -22.84 17.10
N VAL A 11 -4.95 -21.87 17.83
CA VAL A 11 -4.96 -20.45 17.47
C VAL A 11 -3.53 -20.06 17.15
N PRO A 12 -3.24 -19.54 15.94
CA PRO A 12 -1.93 -18.99 15.65
C PRO A 12 -1.64 -17.78 16.54
N GLU A 13 -0.49 -17.81 17.21
CA GLU A 13 -0.05 -16.76 18.12
C GLU A 13 1.16 -16.03 17.52
N PRO A 14 1.34 -14.71 17.79
CA PRO A 14 2.59 -14.04 17.51
C PRO A 14 3.71 -14.63 18.38
N GLU A 15 4.95 -14.60 17.88
CA GLU A 15 6.11 -15.14 18.59
C GLU A 15 6.30 -14.49 19.98
N VAL A 16 5.93 -13.20 20.10
CA VAL A 16 6.10 -12.43 21.33
C VAL A 16 4.87 -11.58 21.62
N ARG A 17 4.48 -11.53 22.90
CA ARG A 17 3.41 -10.68 23.42
C ARG A 17 3.97 -9.39 24.05
N PRO A 18 3.13 -8.38 24.36
CA PRO A 18 3.56 -7.15 25.04
C PRO A 18 4.40 -7.44 26.29
N GLY A 19 5.51 -6.71 26.43
CA GLY A 19 6.47 -6.88 27.52
C GLY A 19 7.59 -7.90 27.24
N GLY A 20 7.50 -8.71 26.18
CA GLY A 20 8.56 -9.61 25.75
C GLY A 20 9.60 -8.95 24.84
N THR A 21 10.71 -9.65 24.59
CA THR A 21 11.75 -9.23 23.65
C THR A 21 11.30 -9.58 22.21
N PRO A 22 11.34 -8.64 21.26
CA PRO A 22 10.97 -8.90 19.87
C PRO A 22 11.71 -10.09 19.26
N ASP A 23 11.00 -10.95 18.55
CA ASP A 23 11.54 -12.10 17.84
C ASP A 23 10.94 -12.20 16.43
N PHE A 24 11.81 -12.20 15.42
CA PHE A 24 11.47 -12.37 14.01
C PHE A 24 12.15 -13.60 13.40
N SER A 25 12.51 -14.59 14.20
CA SER A 25 13.15 -15.84 13.74
C SER A 25 12.28 -16.62 12.75
N ASN A 26 10.96 -16.38 12.78
CA ASN A 26 9.98 -16.93 11.84
C ASN A 26 10.03 -16.27 10.44
N VAL A 27 10.72 -15.13 10.28
CA VAL A 27 10.87 -14.44 8.99
C VAL A 27 12.19 -14.88 8.34
N SER A 28 12.12 -15.87 7.46
CA SER A 28 13.28 -16.32 6.69
C SER A 28 13.71 -15.25 5.68
N ILE A 29 14.90 -14.67 5.88
CA ILE A 29 15.45 -13.61 5.04
C ILE A 29 16.63 -14.17 4.24
N PRO A 30 16.47 -14.46 2.93
CA PRO A 30 17.55 -14.94 2.09
C PRO A 30 18.60 -13.86 1.83
N LYS A 31 19.78 -14.27 1.38
CA LYS A 31 20.82 -13.34 0.93
C LYS A 31 20.28 -12.47 -0.21
N ALA A 32 20.54 -11.15 -0.17
CA ALA A 32 20.17 -10.26 -1.27
C ALA A 32 20.79 -10.75 -2.59
N GLY A 33 20.05 -10.66 -3.67
CA GLY A 33 20.46 -11.08 -5.01
C GLY A 33 20.48 -12.59 -5.25
N SER A 34 20.10 -13.43 -4.27
CA SER A 34 20.14 -14.90 -4.44
C SER A 34 18.94 -15.47 -5.19
N VAL A 35 17.83 -14.74 -5.27
CA VAL A 35 16.60 -15.20 -5.91
C VAL A 35 16.65 -14.91 -7.41
N PRO A 36 16.45 -15.93 -8.28
CA PRO A 36 16.50 -15.74 -9.72
C PRO A 36 15.38 -14.84 -10.24
N ARG A 37 15.64 -14.14 -11.33
CA ARG A 37 14.63 -13.36 -12.06
C ARG A 37 14.21 -14.15 -13.31
N PRO A 38 13.00 -14.70 -13.33
CA PRO A 38 12.51 -15.43 -14.50
C PRO A 38 12.12 -14.45 -15.63
N LYS A 39 11.97 -14.98 -16.83
CA LYS A 39 11.31 -14.26 -17.92
C LYS A 39 9.83 -14.03 -17.58
N ILE A 40 9.21 -13.00 -18.16
CA ILE A 40 7.79 -12.68 -17.88
C ILE A 40 6.81 -13.73 -18.39
N ASP A 41 7.19 -14.51 -19.41
CA ASP A 41 6.41 -15.57 -20.04
C ASP A 41 6.62 -16.97 -19.42
N VAL A 42 7.36 -17.04 -18.31
CA VAL A 42 7.61 -18.30 -17.59
C VAL A 42 6.31 -19.00 -17.17
N ASP A 43 6.31 -20.33 -17.22
CA ASP A 43 5.21 -21.13 -16.66
C ASP A 43 5.16 -20.92 -15.12
N PRO A 44 4.00 -20.61 -14.54
CA PRO A 44 3.88 -20.43 -13.08
C PRO A 44 4.35 -21.66 -12.28
N ARG A 45 4.29 -22.85 -12.87
CA ARG A 45 4.72 -24.10 -12.22
C ARG A 45 6.22 -24.19 -12.00
N ASP A 46 7.00 -23.48 -12.83
CA ASP A 46 8.47 -23.50 -12.78
C ASP A 46 9.05 -22.50 -11.77
N ILE A 47 8.22 -21.61 -11.23
CA ILE A 47 8.64 -20.53 -10.32
C ILE A 47 7.92 -20.56 -8.95
N ARG A 48 7.41 -21.71 -8.55
CA ARG A 48 6.66 -21.87 -7.29
C ARG A 48 7.45 -21.43 -6.06
N ASP A 49 8.76 -21.61 -6.07
CA ASP A 49 9.64 -21.25 -4.97
C ASP A 49 9.70 -19.75 -4.70
N LEU A 50 9.36 -18.90 -5.70
CA LEU A 50 9.31 -17.45 -5.54
C LEU A 50 8.17 -16.99 -4.61
N ALA A 51 7.16 -17.84 -4.41
CA ALA A 51 6.09 -17.58 -3.43
C ALA A 51 6.55 -17.74 -1.98
N PHE A 52 7.71 -18.36 -1.74
CA PHE A 52 8.25 -18.62 -0.39
C PHE A 52 9.52 -17.85 -0.10
N SER A 53 10.31 -17.51 -1.13
CA SER A 53 11.56 -16.76 -1.00
C SER A 53 11.35 -15.25 -1.14
N ILE A 54 11.96 -14.46 -0.26
CA ILE A 54 11.88 -12.99 -0.33
C ILE A 54 12.89 -12.46 -1.37
N ILE A 55 12.41 -11.84 -2.43
CA ILE A 55 13.23 -11.14 -3.43
C ILE A 55 13.80 -9.89 -2.78
N ARG A 56 15.13 -9.74 -2.80
CA ARG A 56 15.87 -8.64 -2.22
C ARG A 56 16.98 -8.19 -3.16
N VAL A 57 17.15 -6.90 -3.31
CA VAL A 57 18.19 -6.26 -4.14
C VAL A 57 19.28 -5.62 -3.27
N LEU A 58 18.90 -4.85 -2.27
CA LEU A 58 19.85 -4.20 -1.39
C LEU A 58 20.38 -5.17 -0.32
N ASN A 59 21.70 -5.33 -0.28
CA ASN A 59 22.36 -6.06 0.80
C ASN A 59 22.58 -5.15 2.05
N ARG A 60 23.17 -5.70 3.12
CA ARG A 60 23.44 -4.94 4.36
C ARG A 60 24.46 -3.82 4.18
N ALA A 61 25.35 -3.91 3.18
CA ALA A 61 26.32 -2.87 2.88
C ALA A 61 25.73 -1.73 2.02
N GLY A 62 24.45 -1.82 1.62
CA GLY A 62 23.81 -0.84 0.74
C GLY A 62 24.08 -1.07 -0.75
N GLU A 63 24.67 -2.19 -1.14
CA GLU A 63 24.94 -2.52 -2.55
C GLU A 63 23.72 -3.17 -3.21
N ALA A 64 23.43 -2.78 -4.46
CA ALA A 64 22.43 -3.42 -5.28
C ALA A 64 23.03 -4.65 -5.96
N VAL A 65 22.49 -5.84 -5.68
CA VAL A 65 23.04 -7.12 -6.12
C VAL A 65 21.98 -8.04 -6.75
N GLY A 66 22.43 -8.93 -7.62
CA GLY A 66 21.63 -9.99 -8.21
C GLY A 66 20.81 -9.60 -9.43
N PRO A 67 20.01 -10.55 -9.97
CA PRO A 67 19.37 -10.39 -11.28
C PRO A 67 18.19 -9.40 -11.31
N TRP A 68 17.72 -8.94 -10.15
CA TRP A 68 16.66 -7.94 -10.02
C TRP A 68 17.19 -6.51 -9.92
N ALA A 69 18.52 -6.32 -9.86
CA ALA A 69 19.16 -5.01 -9.76
C ALA A 69 19.22 -4.27 -11.11
N GLY A 70 19.59 -2.97 -11.08
CA GLY A 70 19.98 -2.18 -12.26
C GLY A 70 18.84 -1.70 -13.16
N LEU A 71 17.63 -1.56 -12.64
CA LEU A 71 16.45 -1.12 -13.41
C LEU A 71 16.15 0.38 -13.30
N LEU A 72 16.79 1.08 -12.38
CA LEU A 72 16.58 2.51 -12.11
C LEU A 72 17.89 3.28 -12.22
N SER A 73 17.84 4.47 -12.80
CA SER A 73 18.93 5.46 -12.80
C SER A 73 19.07 6.12 -11.42
N ASP A 74 20.18 6.82 -11.21
CA ASP A 74 20.43 7.57 -9.97
C ASP A 74 19.39 8.68 -9.76
N ASP A 75 18.98 9.38 -10.81
CA ASP A 75 17.94 10.41 -10.73
C ASP A 75 16.60 9.84 -10.31
N GLU A 76 16.24 8.68 -10.85
CA GLU A 76 15.01 7.98 -10.47
C GLU A 76 15.02 7.48 -9.02
N LEU A 77 16.18 7.07 -8.53
CA LEU A 77 16.35 6.66 -7.13
C LEU A 77 16.30 7.87 -6.19
N LEU A 78 16.91 8.99 -6.56
CA LEU A 78 16.84 10.27 -5.82
C LEU A 78 15.40 10.79 -5.74
N GLU A 79 14.67 10.75 -6.85
CA GLU A 79 13.24 11.08 -6.89
C GLU A 79 12.44 10.16 -5.94
N GLY A 80 12.68 8.84 -6.00
CA GLY A 80 12.04 7.87 -5.12
C GLY A 80 12.33 8.10 -3.64
N LEU A 81 13.57 8.44 -3.30
CA LEU A 81 13.94 8.83 -1.94
C LEU A 81 13.14 10.06 -1.47
N ARG A 82 13.07 11.11 -2.31
CA ARG A 82 12.29 12.31 -1.97
C ARG A 82 10.80 12.03 -1.83
N HIS A 83 10.21 11.14 -2.63
CA HIS A 83 8.81 10.73 -2.48
C HIS A 83 8.54 10.06 -1.13
N MET A 84 9.40 9.12 -0.73
CA MET A 84 9.27 8.46 0.58
C MET A 84 9.44 9.44 1.75
N MET A 85 10.42 10.36 1.66
CA MET A 85 10.63 11.42 2.66
C MET A 85 9.44 12.35 2.73
N THR A 86 8.85 12.72 1.59
CA THR A 86 7.64 13.55 1.51
C THR A 86 6.45 12.87 2.18
N LEU A 87 6.22 11.58 1.88
CA LEU A 87 5.16 10.80 2.50
C LEU A 87 5.32 10.75 4.03
N ARG A 88 6.53 10.52 4.53
CA ARG A 88 6.83 10.48 5.98
C ARG A 88 6.63 11.82 6.65
N SER A 89 7.07 12.92 6.03
CA SER A 89 6.85 14.28 6.54
C SER A 89 5.37 14.66 6.55
N PHE A 90 4.64 14.31 5.48
CA PHE A 90 3.20 14.47 5.38
C PHE A 90 2.46 13.71 6.50
N ASP A 91 2.81 12.43 6.71
CA ASP A 91 2.26 11.60 7.79
C ASP A 91 2.43 12.24 9.17
N ALA A 92 3.66 12.69 9.48
CA ALA A 92 3.96 13.31 10.76
C ALA A 92 3.11 14.57 10.99
N ARG A 93 2.93 15.40 9.94
CA ARG A 93 2.12 16.62 10.02
C ARG A 93 0.63 16.31 10.16
N MET A 94 0.10 15.33 9.43
CA MET A 94 -1.32 14.99 9.50
C MET A 94 -1.66 14.25 10.80
N GLN A 95 -0.77 13.44 11.33
CA GLN A 95 -0.92 12.86 12.67
C GLN A 95 -0.95 13.94 13.76
N MET A 96 -0.10 14.97 13.64
CA MET A 96 -0.11 16.10 14.55
C MET A 96 -1.42 16.91 14.43
N ALA A 97 -1.90 17.15 13.21
CA ALA A 97 -3.17 17.83 12.96
C ALA A 97 -4.35 17.06 13.57
N GLN A 98 -4.32 15.73 13.51
CA GLN A 98 -5.33 14.89 14.16
C GLN A 98 -5.29 15.05 15.68
N ARG A 99 -4.12 15.01 16.31
CA ARG A 99 -3.96 15.23 17.76
C ARG A 99 -4.41 16.61 18.20
N GLN A 100 -4.36 17.62 17.31
CA GLN A 100 -4.87 18.96 17.53
C GLN A 100 -6.38 19.10 17.27
N GLY A 101 -7.08 18.02 16.92
CA GLY A 101 -8.52 18.03 16.60
C GLY A 101 -8.86 18.68 15.26
N LYS A 102 -7.89 18.94 14.38
CA LYS A 102 -8.12 19.54 13.06
C LYS A 102 -8.72 18.57 12.05
N THR A 103 -8.59 17.27 12.30
CA THR A 103 -9.27 16.19 11.57
C THR A 103 -9.73 15.12 12.54
N SER A 104 -10.77 14.35 12.17
CA SER A 104 -11.36 13.32 13.03
C SER A 104 -10.50 12.05 13.12
N PHE A 105 -9.72 11.75 12.08
CA PHE A 105 -9.09 10.45 11.92
C PHE A 105 -7.84 10.53 11.04
N TYR A 106 -6.84 9.69 11.31
CA TYR A 106 -5.67 9.54 10.46
C TYR A 106 -5.05 8.14 10.58
N MET A 107 -4.41 7.68 9.50
CA MET A 107 -3.62 6.45 9.45
C MET A 107 -2.28 6.73 8.76
N GLN A 108 -1.17 6.43 9.44
CA GLN A 108 0.17 6.63 8.91
C GLN A 108 0.62 5.51 7.97
N HIS A 109 1.56 5.83 7.09
CA HIS A 109 2.22 4.89 6.17
C HIS A 109 3.60 4.45 6.68
N LEU A 110 3.96 4.84 7.89
CA LEU A 110 5.28 4.69 8.48
C LEU A 110 5.77 3.24 8.46
N GLY A 111 6.89 3.01 7.78
CA GLY A 111 7.50 1.70 7.54
C GLY A 111 7.11 1.03 6.22
N GLU A 112 6.09 1.54 5.51
CA GLU A 112 5.55 0.98 4.26
C GLU A 112 5.80 1.89 3.04
N GLU A 113 6.56 2.98 3.17
CA GLU A 113 6.70 4.03 2.16
C GLU A 113 7.22 3.51 0.82
N ALA A 114 8.18 2.56 0.86
CA ALA A 114 8.75 2.02 -0.37
C ALA A 114 7.73 1.22 -1.21
N VAL A 115 6.78 0.55 -0.57
CA VAL A 115 5.80 -0.31 -1.27
C VAL A 115 5.02 0.50 -2.30
N SER A 116 4.41 1.61 -1.89
CA SER A 116 3.58 2.42 -2.79
C SER A 116 4.41 3.35 -3.69
N CYS A 117 5.46 4.01 -3.16
CA CYS A 117 6.27 4.94 -3.93
C CYS A 117 7.05 4.26 -5.07
N ALA A 118 7.66 3.08 -4.80
CA ALA A 118 8.40 2.35 -5.83
C ALA A 118 7.47 1.68 -6.86
N PHE A 119 6.30 1.18 -6.41
CA PHE A 119 5.33 0.55 -7.31
C PHE A 119 4.79 1.52 -8.35
N ARG A 120 4.47 2.78 -7.97
CA ARG A 120 3.95 3.78 -8.90
C ARG A 120 4.83 3.94 -10.14
N LYS A 121 6.15 3.86 -9.96
CA LYS A 121 7.12 4.01 -11.07
C LYS A 121 7.06 2.87 -12.10
N ALA A 122 6.46 1.74 -11.78
CA ALA A 122 6.25 0.62 -12.70
C ALA A 122 4.96 0.74 -13.54
N LEU A 123 4.10 1.70 -13.21
CA LEU A 123 2.83 1.91 -13.89
C LEU A 123 2.93 2.98 -14.97
N SER A 124 2.14 2.80 -16.04
CA SER A 124 1.94 3.77 -17.11
C SER A 124 0.79 4.73 -16.77
N ARG A 125 0.77 5.88 -17.46
CA ARG A 125 -0.38 6.80 -17.34
C ARG A 125 -1.65 6.12 -17.83
N GLY A 126 -2.71 6.18 -17.03
CA GLY A 126 -4.01 5.57 -17.33
C GLY A 126 -4.20 4.18 -16.73
N ASP A 127 -3.16 3.53 -16.20
CA ASP A 127 -3.32 2.36 -15.36
C ASP A 127 -4.11 2.73 -14.09
N MET A 128 -4.91 1.80 -13.56
CA MET A 128 -5.78 2.08 -12.43
C MET A 128 -5.37 1.29 -11.19
N ASN A 129 -5.07 2.01 -10.11
CA ASN A 129 -4.89 1.42 -8.79
C ASN A 129 -6.24 1.32 -8.06
N PHE A 130 -6.48 0.19 -7.43
CA PHE A 130 -7.57 -0.07 -6.50
C PHE A 130 -6.98 -0.21 -5.10
N PRO A 131 -6.69 0.91 -4.42
CA PRO A 131 -5.86 0.94 -3.22
C PRO A 131 -6.64 0.69 -1.94
N THR A 132 -5.90 0.52 -0.85
CA THR A 132 -6.39 0.77 0.50
C THR A 132 -5.94 2.15 0.98
N TYR A 133 -6.30 2.50 2.21
CA TYR A 133 -5.90 3.75 2.87
C TYR A 133 -4.38 3.92 3.07
N ARG A 134 -3.55 2.84 2.92
CA ARG A 134 -2.08 2.94 3.12
C ARG A 134 -1.27 3.05 1.82
N GLN A 135 -1.89 3.32 0.70
CA GLN A 135 -1.19 3.51 -0.56
C GLN A 135 -1.16 4.97 -1.03
N ALA A 136 -1.24 5.95 -0.12
CA ALA A 136 -1.14 7.37 -0.48
C ALA A 136 0.21 7.73 -1.14
N GLY A 137 1.26 6.94 -0.93
CA GLY A 137 2.52 7.07 -1.65
C GLY A 137 2.39 6.95 -3.18
N LEU A 138 1.35 6.25 -3.69
CA LEU A 138 1.02 6.24 -5.12
C LEU A 138 0.65 7.63 -5.62
N LEU A 139 -0.11 8.40 -4.85
CA LEU A 139 -0.53 9.77 -5.18
C LEU A 139 0.65 10.75 -5.08
N ILE A 140 1.45 10.65 -4.02
CA ILE A 140 2.66 11.47 -3.82
C ILE A 140 3.63 11.25 -4.98
N ALA A 141 3.89 10.00 -5.34
CA ALA A 141 4.79 9.65 -6.44
C ALA A 141 4.24 9.99 -7.83
N ASP A 142 2.93 10.22 -7.96
CA ASP A 142 2.28 10.69 -9.18
C ASP A 142 2.11 12.20 -9.23
N GLY A 143 2.58 12.95 -8.23
CA GLY A 143 2.50 14.39 -8.17
C GLY A 143 1.11 14.95 -7.81
N TYR A 144 0.24 14.16 -7.19
CA TYR A 144 -1.07 14.66 -6.74
C TYR A 144 -0.88 15.75 -5.68
N PRO A 145 -1.57 16.90 -5.80
CA PRO A 145 -1.30 18.05 -4.93
C PRO A 145 -1.56 17.73 -3.45
N MET A 146 -0.55 17.95 -2.59
CA MET A 146 -0.68 17.72 -1.14
C MET A 146 -1.77 18.57 -0.50
N VAL A 147 -2.00 19.80 -0.99
CA VAL A 147 -3.10 20.66 -0.54
C VAL A 147 -4.45 19.95 -0.73
N THR A 148 -4.64 19.30 -1.87
CA THR A 148 -5.88 18.56 -2.18
C THR A 148 -6.03 17.34 -1.27
N MET A 149 -4.92 16.62 -0.98
CA MET A 149 -4.94 15.52 0.00
C MET A 149 -5.34 16.02 1.39
N MET A 150 -4.79 17.14 1.83
CA MET A 150 -5.09 17.74 3.14
C MET A 150 -6.52 18.28 3.22
N ASN A 151 -7.05 18.87 2.14
CA ASN A 151 -8.46 19.29 2.07
C ASN A 151 -9.41 18.11 2.30
N GLN A 152 -9.10 16.94 1.73
CA GLN A 152 -9.87 15.72 1.95
C GLN A 152 -9.73 15.23 3.41
N ILE A 153 -8.52 15.26 4.00
CA ILE A 153 -8.30 14.89 5.41
C ILE A 153 -9.06 15.80 6.36
N TYR A 154 -9.12 17.11 6.08
CA TYR A 154 -9.86 18.08 6.88
C TYR A 154 -11.37 18.07 6.61
N SER A 155 -11.82 17.41 5.54
CA SER A 155 -13.21 17.42 5.07
C SER A 155 -13.73 18.87 4.98
N ASN A 156 -12.93 19.77 4.42
CA ASN A 156 -13.23 21.21 4.30
C ASN A 156 -13.97 21.51 2.99
N GLU A 157 -14.29 22.80 2.76
CA GLU A 157 -15.04 23.24 1.56
C GLU A 157 -14.35 22.94 0.23
N ALA A 158 -13.01 22.80 0.22
CA ALA A 158 -12.20 22.46 -0.95
C ALA A 158 -11.93 20.95 -1.11
N ASP A 159 -12.55 20.10 -0.28
CA ASP A 159 -12.46 18.64 -0.44
C ASP A 159 -13.07 18.21 -1.79
N PRO A 160 -12.27 17.62 -2.71
CA PRO A 160 -12.78 17.16 -3.99
C PRO A 160 -13.86 16.06 -3.87
N LEU A 161 -13.88 15.35 -2.74
CA LEU A 161 -14.88 14.32 -2.41
C LEU A 161 -16.07 14.87 -1.63
N LYS A 162 -16.07 16.19 -1.32
CA LYS A 162 -17.19 16.91 -0.72
C LYS A 162 -17.65 16.30 0.63
N GLY A 163 -16.70 15.85 1.45
CA GLY A 163 -16.98 15.23 2.74
C GLY A 163 -17.63 13.84 2.68
N ARG A 164 -17.70 13.20 1.52
CA ARG A 164 -18.37 11.89 1.35
C ARG A 164 -17.54 10.70 1.79
N GLN A 165 -16.26 10.90 2.04
CA GLN A 165 -15.32 9.86 2.45
C GLN A 165 -14.69 10.19 3.81
N LEU A 166 -14.30 9.15 4.55
CA LEU A 166 -13.46 9.33 5.73
C LEU A 166 -12.11 9.95 5.34
N PRO A 167 -11.45 10.68 6.26
CA PRO A 167 -10.09 11.17 6.04
C PRO A 167 -9.17 10.07 5.52
N ILE A 168 -8.24 10.42 4.61
CA ILE A 168 -7.31 9.54 3.88
C ILE A 168 -7.93 8.60 2.83
N MET A 169 -9.23 8.54 2.71
CA MET A 169 -9.89 7.74 1.67
C MET A 169 -10.02 8.54 0.38
N TYR A 170 -8.90 8.69 -0.31
CA TYR A 170 -8.79 9.48 -1.55
C TYR A 170 -9.46 8.81 -2.75
N SER A 171 -9.69 9.61 -3.78
CA SER A 171 -10.08 9.18 -5.12
C SER A 171 -9.60 10.19 -6.14
N SER A 172 -8.93 9.74 -7.20
CA SER A 172 -8.52 10.60 -8.33
C SER A 172 -8.42 9.77 -9.59
N LYS A 173 -9.38 9.91 -10.49
CA LYS A 173 -9.38 9.22 -11.78
C LYS A 173 -8.19 9.63 -12.64
N GLU A 174 -7.81 10.91 -12.62
CA GLU A 174 -6.70 11.46 -13.39
C GLU A 174 -5.36 10.83 -13.00
N HIS A 175 -5.17 10.55 -11.69
CA HIS A 175 -3.98 9.92 -11.14
C HIS A 175 -4.09 8.39 -11.05
N GLY A 176 -5.07 7.79 -11.74
CA GLY A 176 -5.25 6.33 -11.72
C GLY A 176 -5.47 5.77 -10.32
N PHE A 177 -6.21 6.48 -9.47
CA PHE A 177 -6.44 6.11 -8.07
C PHE A 177 -7.94 5.99 -7.82
N PHE A 178 -8.44 4.74 -7.78
CA PHE A 178 -9.85 4.45 -7.58
C PHE A 178 -10.28 4.77 -6.15
N SER A 179 -11.57 5.04 -5.96
CA SER A 179 -12.13 5.32 -4.64
C SER A 179 -11.85 4.21 -3.65
N ILE A 180 -11.28 4.58 -2.49
CA ILE A 180 -11.01 3.62 -1.42
C ILE A 180 -12.33 3.17 -0.79
N SER A 181 -12.51 1.85 -0.63
CA SER A 181 -13.61 1.25 0.11
C SER A 181 -13.21 1.02 1.57
N GLY A 182 -14.11 1.32 2.51
CA GLY A 182 -13.98 0.92 3.90
C GLY A 182 -14.22 -0.58 4.13
N ASN A 183 -14.93 -1.25 3.21
CA ASN A 183 -15.15 -2.70 3.25
C ASN A 183 -13.91 -3.41 2.73
N LEU A 184 -13.38 -4.34 3.53
CA LEU A 184 -12.13 -5.04 3.22
C LEU A 184 -12.26 -5.91 1.96
N ALA A 185 -11.21 -5.94 1.16
CA ALA A 185 -11.05 -6.73 -0.07
C ALA A 185 -12.01 -6.42 -1.24
N THR A 186 -13.06 -5.61 -1.08
CA THR A 186 -13.99 -5.29 -2.19
C THR A 186 -13.29 -4.67 -3.40
N GLN A 187 -12.27 -3.84 -3.19
CA GLN A 187 -11.47 -3.25 -4.26
C GLN A 187 -10.69 -4.29 -5.07
N TYR A 188 -10.43 -5.46 -4.51
CA TYR A 188 -9.64 -6.50 -5.17
C TYR A 188 -10.39 -7.11 -6.35
N ILE A 189 -11.66 -7.49 -6.14
CA ILE A 189 -12.50 -8.01 -7.22
C ILE A 189 -12.91 -6.89 -8.20
N GLN A 190 -13.08 -5.65 -7.73
CA GLN A 190 -13.32 -4.49 -8.59
C GLN A 190 -12.16 -4.25 -9.56
N ALA A 191 -10.91 -4.38 -9.10
CA ALA A 191 -9.72 -4.27 -9.94
C ALA A 191 -9.71 -5.33 -11.05
N VAL A 192 -10.06 -6.58 -10.71
CA VAL A 192 -10.15 -7.67 -11.67
C VAL A 192 -11.22 -7.37 -12.73
N GLY A 193 -12.41 -6.92 -12.32
CA GLY A 193 -13.48 -6.52 -13.23
C GLY A 193 -13.09 -5.37 -14.15
N TRP A 194 -12.39 -4.36 -13.61
CA TRP A 194 -11.87 -3.24 -14.41
C TRP A 194 -10.81 -3.70 -15.42
N ALA A 195 -9.89 -4.57 -15.00
CA ALA A 195 -8.87 -5.14 -15.90
C ALA A 195 -9.51 -5.98 -17.02
N MET A 196 -10.54 -6.79 -16.70
CA MET A 196 -11.31 -7.51 -17.71
C MET A 196 -11.97 -6.55 -18.71
N ALA A 197 -12.56 -5.46 -18.23
CA ALA A 197 -13.17 -4.44 -19.09
C ALA A 197 -12.13 -3.77 -19.99
N SER A 198 -10.93 -3.49 -19.49
CA SER A 198 -9.81 -2.98 -20.30
C SER A 198 -9.46 -3.95 -21.44
N ALA A 199 -9.33 -5.24 -21.13
CA ALA A 199 -9.03 -6.26 -22.13
C ALA A 199 -10.17 -6.42 -23.17
N ILE A 200 -11.44 -6.41 -22.73
CA ILE A 200 -12.61 -6.47 -23.63
C ILE A 200 -12.66 -5.27 -24.57
N SER A 201 -12.25 -4.10 -24.09
CA SER A 201 -12.20 -2.86 -24.88
C SER A 201 -10.95 -2.74 -25.75
N ASN A 202 -10.08 -3.76 -25.79
CA ASN A 202 -8.78 -3.73 -26.47
C ASN A 202 -7.90 -2.54 -26.02
N ASP A 203 -8.00 -2.16 -24.74
CA ASP A 203 -7.14 -1.14 -24.14
C ASP A 203 -5.82 -1.75 -23.66
N SER A 204 -4.75 -0.96 -23.58
CA SER A 204 -3.43 -1.39 -23.10
C SER A 204 -3.23 -1.18 -21.59
N LYS A 205 -4.23 -0.65 -20.89
CA LYS A 205 -4.17 -0.33 -19.46
C LYS A 205 -4.33 -1.56 -18.59
N ILE A 206 -3.60 -1.59 -17.50
CA ILE A 206 -3.69 -2.64 -16.49
C ILE A 206 -4.27 -2.12 -15.17
N ALA A 207 -4.73 -3.02 -14.31
CA ALA A 207 -5.12 -2.67 -12.95
C ALA A 207 -4.09 -3.17 -11.94
N ALA A 208 -3.99 -2.45 -10.81
CA ALA A 208 -3.27 -2.88 -9.62
C ALA A 208 -4.22 -2.90 -8.41
N ALA A 209 -4.45 -4.07 -7.86
CA ALA A 209 -5.29 -4.27 -6.69
C ALA A 209 -4.45 -4.31 -5.41
N TRP A 210 -4.95 -3.75 -4.31
CA TRP A 210 -4.21 -3.65 -3.05
C TRP A 210 -5.06 -4.10 -1.87
N ILE A 211 -4.50 -4.98 -1.03
CA ILE A 211 -5.06 -5.35 0.27
C ILE A 211 -3.96 -5.53 1.32
N GLY A 212 -4.33 -5.42 2.59
CA GLY A 212 -3.49 -5.86 3.70
C GLY A 212 -3.55 -7.38 3.92
N ASP A 213 -2.64 -7.88 4.74
CA ASP A 213 -2.56 -9.29 5.16
C ASP A 213 -3.89 -9.82 5.74
N GLY A 214 -4.51 -9.10 6.68
CA GLY A 214 -5.79 -9.51 7.27
C GLY A 214 -6.93 -9.60 6.27
N SER A 215 -6.96 -8.72 5.26
CA SER A 215 -8.00 -8.72 4.23
C SER A 215 -7.97 -9.94 3.31
N THR A 216 -6.89 -10.72 3.32
CA THR A 216 -6.83 -11.98 2.58
C THR A 216 -7.74 -13.08 3.14
N ALA A 217 -8.32 -12.88 4.33
CA ALA A 217 -9.33 -13.77 4.90
C ALA A 217 -10.73 -13.57 4.32
N GLU A 218 -10.96 -12.43 3.63
CA GLU A 218 -12.24 -12.13 2.99
C GLU A 218 -12.49 -13.01 1.75
N SER A 219 -13.77 -13.30 1.49
CA SER A 219 -14.20 -14.11 0.32
C SER A 219 -13.82 -13.46 -1.01
N ASP A 220 -13.88 -12.13 -1.10
CA ASP A 220 -13.56 -11.36 -2.30
C ASP A 220 -12.12 -11.55 -2.77
N PHE A 221 -11.17 -11.79 -1.84
CA PHE A 221 -9.81 -12.16 -2.21
C PHE A 221 -9.79 -13.44 -3.06
N HIS A 222 -10.44 -14.51 -2.61
CA HIS A 222 -10.47 -15.79 -3.32
C HIS A 222 -11.24 -15.69 -4.64
N SER A 223 -12.37 -15.00 -4.66
CA SER A 223 -13.14 -14.74 -5.86
C SER A 223 -12.33 -13.99 -6.92
N ALA A 224 -11.56 -12.98 -6.50
CA ALA A 224 -10.66 -12.24 -7.38
C ALA A 224 -9.58 -13.15 -8.00
N LEU A 225 -8.97 -14.06 -7.23
CA LEU A 225 -7.99 -15.01 -7.76
C LEU A 225 -8.61 -15.95 -8.81
N VAL A 226 -9.83 -16.46 -8.57
CA VAL A 226 -10.56 -17.31 -9.53
C VAL A 226 -10.79 -16.56 -10.84
N PHE A 227 -11.39 -15.37 -10.79
CA PHE A 227 -11.69 -14.60 -12.00
C PHE A 227 -10.43 -14.15 -12.73
N ALA A 228 -9.46 -13.61 -12.00
CA ALA A 228 -8.20 -13.16 -12.59
C ALA A 228 -7.47 -14.28 -13.33
N SER A 229 -7.41 -15.48 -12.73
CA SER A 229 -6.76 -16.66 -13.33
C SER A 229 -7.55 -17.16 -14.54
N THR A 230 -8.87 -17.36 -14.39
CA THR A 230 -9.73 -17.93 -15.43
C THR A 230 -9.74 -17.10 -16.71
N TYR A 231 -9.86 -15.77 -16.55
CA TYR A 231 -9.97 -14.83 -17.68
C TYR A 231 -8.64 -14.18 -18.05
N LYS A 232 -7.51 -14.57 -17.40
CA LYS A 232 -6.19 -13.96 -17.60
C LYS A 232 -6.23 -12.45 -17.53
N ALA A 233 -6.99 -11.90 -16.56
CA ALA A 233 -7.16 -10.47 -16.41
C ALA A 233 -5.80 -9.76 -16.28
N PRO A 234 -5.56 -8.63 -16.99
CA PRO A 234 -4.31 -7.89 -16.90
C PRO A 234 -4.23 -7.09 -15.60
N VAL A 235 -3.99 -7.77 -14.49
CA VAL A 235 -4.00 -7.21 -13.14
C VAL A 235 -2.79 -7.66 -12.32
N VAL A 236 -2.23 -6.73 -11.53
CA VAL A 236 -1.28 -7.04 -10.47
C VAL A 236 -2.03 -7.07 -9.14
N LEU A 237 -1.98 -8.21 -8.48
CA LEU A 237 -2.68 -8.49 -7.23
C LEU A 237 -1.70 -8.34 -6.06
N ASN A 238 -1.77 -7.23 -5.32
CA ASN A 238 -0.81 -6.88 -4.28
C ASN A 238 -1.38 -7.17 -2.89
N VAL A 239 -0.60 -7.88 -2.07
CA VAL A 239 -0.84 -8.11 -0.64
C VAL A 239 0.27 -7.44 0.15
N VAL A 240 -0.05 -6.42 0.93
CA VAL A 240 0.89 -5.76 1.82
C VAL A 240 0.86 -6.47 3.16
N ASN A 241 1.86 -7.32 3.39
CA ASN A 241 2.03 -8.05 4.64
C ASN A 241 2.88 -7.21 5.60
N ASN A 242 2.21 -6.36 6.37
CA ASN A 242 2.82 -5.51 7.39
C ASN A 242 2.76 -6.11 8.80
N GLN A 243 2.50 -7.40 8.92
CA GLN A 243 2.49 -8.29 10.08
C GLN A 243 1.25 -8.17 10.98
N TRP A 244 0.48 -7.08 10.91
CA TRP A 244 -0.60 -6.82 11.84
C TRP A 244 -1.84 -6.23 11.17
N ALA A 245 -2.95 -6.94 11.20
CA ALA A 245 -4.28 -6.44 10.83
C ALA A 245 -4.96 -5.86 12.08
N ILE A 246 -4.86 -4.55 12.31
CA ILE A 246 -5.16 -3.88 13.57
C ILE A 246 -4.36 -4.57 14.69
N SER A 247 -5.03 -5.30 15.59
CA SER A 247 -4.46 -6.10 16.68
C SER A 247 -4.32 -7.59 16.36
N THR A 248 -4.70 -8.02 15.15
CA THR A 248 -4.67 -9.42 14.73
C THR A 248 -3.35 -9.75 14.07
N PHE A 249 -2.62 -10.73 14.61
CA PHE A 249 -1.38 -11.24 14.04
C PHE A 249 -1.62 -11.90 12.68
N GLN A 250 -0.72 -11.67 11.72
CA GLN A 250 -0.83 -12.15 10.35
C GLN A 250 -1.11 -13.65 10.22
N GLY A 251 -0.59 -14.46 11.16
CA GLY A 251 -0.76 -15.91 11.16
C GLY A 251 -2.22 -16.36 11.17
N ILE A 252 -3.14 -15.56 11.71
CA ILE A 252 -4.58 -15.84 11.71
C ILE A 252 -5.15 -15.84 10.28
N ALA A 253 -4.79 -14.83 9.46
CA ALA A 253 -5.31 -14.70 8.10
C ALA A 253 -4.54 -15.55 7.07
N ARG A 254 -3.27 -15.85 7.37
CA ARG A 254 -2.38 -16.59 6.46
C ARG A 254 -2.83 -18.03 6.22
N GLY A 255 -3.42 -18.69 7.21
CA GLY A 255 -3.72 -20.12 7.17
C GLY A 255 -2.45 -20.97 7.15
N GLY A 256 -2.56 -22.23 6.74
CA GLY A 256 -1.46 -23.20 6.71
C GLY A 256 -0.49 -23.07 5.53
N SER A 257 -0.70 -22.10 4.61
CA SER A 257 0.11 -21.99 3.36
C SER A 257 1.54 -21.48 3.57
N GLY A 258 1.87 -20.95 4.73
CA GLY A 258 3.20 -20.41 5.08
C GLY A 258 3.44 -18.97 4.61
N THR A 259 2.89 -18.54 3.47
CA THR A 259 2.97 -17.17 2.93
C THR A 259 1.65 -16.79 2.26
N PHE A 260 1.38 -15.48 2.11
CA PHE A 260 0.20 -15.02 1.36
C PHE A 260 0.37 -15.23 -0.14
N ALA A 261 1.58 -15.09 -0.66
CA ALA A 261 1.90 -15.36 -2.05
C ALA A 261 1.60 -16.82 -2.45
N ALA A 262 1.82 -17.78 -1.56
CA ALA A 262 1.57 -19.19 -1.85
C ALA A 262 0.10 -19.49 -2.18
N ARG A 263 -0.85 -18.64 -1.82
CA ARG A 263 -2.26 -18.82 -2.17
C ARG A 263 -2.51 -18.73 -3.67
N GLY A 264 -1.74 -17.92 -4.41
CA GLY A 264 -1.86 -17.83 -5.87
C GLY A 264 -1.48 -19.12 -6.59
N LEU A 265 -0.63 -19.98 -5.99
CA LEU A 265 -0.21 -21.26 -6.57
C LEU A 265 -1.40 -22.20 -6.81
N GLY A 266 -2.39 -22.21 -5.91
CA GLY A 266 -3.61 -23.01 -6.05
C GLY A 266 -4.48 -22.61 -7.24
N PHE A 267 -4.30 -21.40 -7.76
CA PHE A 267 -5.02 -20.85 -8.91
C PHE A 267 -4.16 -20.79 -10.18
N GLY A 268 -2.92 -21.33 -10.16
CA GLY A 268 -2.01 -21.26 -11.28
C GLY A 268 -1.50 -19.85 -11.59
N ILE A 269 -1.53 -18.95 -10.61
CA ILE A 269 -1.07 -17.55 -10.74
C ILE A 269 0.42 -17.48 -10.35
N PRO A 270 1.30 -16.88 -11.18
CA PRO A 270 2.67 -16.54 -10.76
C PRO A 270 2.62 -15.73 -9.47
N SER A 271 3.36 -16.18 -8.47
CA SER A 271 3.30 -15.63 -7.12
C SER A 271 4.70 -15.27 -6.65
N LEU A 272 4.91 -14.01 -6.33
CA LEU A 272 6.20 -13.46 -5.93
C LEU A 272 6.10 -12.91 -4.50
N ARG A 273 7.21 -13.02 -3.77
CA ARG A 273 7.36 -12.45 -2.44
C ARG A 273 8.56 -11.52 -2.41
N VAL A 274 8.39 -10.30 -1.96
CA VAL A 274 9.41 -9.24 -2.06
C VAL A 274 9.62 -8.53 -0.74
N ASP A 275 10.84 -8.10 -0.47
CA ASP A 275 11.23 -7.19 0.61
C ASP A 275 10.57 -5.83 0.37
N GLY A 276 9.48 -5.54 1.11
CA GLY A 276 8.71 -4.30 0.99
C GLY A 276 9.45 -3.05 1.50
N ASN A 277 10.58 -3.22 2.18
CA ASN A 277 11.46 -2.14 2.63
C ASN A 277 12.67 -1.91 1.68
N ASP A 278 12.74 -2.65 0.57
CA ASP A 278 13.75 -2.51 -0.48
C ASP A 278 13.13 -1.84 -1.71
N TYR A 279 13.34 -0.53 -1.87
CA TYR A 279 12.77 0.27 -2.97
C TYR A 279 13.08 -0.31 -4.35
N LEU A 280 14.33 -0.80 -4.55
CA LEU A 280 14.77 -1.38 -5.82
C LEU A 280 14.08 -2.73 -6.09
N ALA A 281 13.95 -3.56 -5.07
CA ALA A 281 13.27 -4.86 -5.19
C ALA A 281 11.78 -4.69 -5.46
N VAL A 282 11.10 -3.78 -4.74
CA VAL A 282 9.69 -3.45 -4.97
C VAL A 282 9.47 -2.99 -6.41
N HIS A 283 10.28 -2.02 -6.90
CA HIS A 283 10.17 -1.55 -8.28
C HIS A 283 10.38 -2.68 -9.29
N ALA A 284 11.42 -3.49 -9.10
CA ALA A 284 11.78 -4.57 -10.03
C ALA A 284 10.65 -5.62 -10.16
N VAL A 285 10.07 -6.02 -9.03
CA VAL A 285 8.95 -6.98 -9.01
C VAL A 285 7.68 -6.34 -9.58
N ALA A 286 7.38 -5.10 -9.24
CA ALA A 286 6.24 -4.37 -9.77
C ALA A 286 6.32 -4.24 -11.29
N LYS A 287 7.50 -3.88 -11.83
CA LYS A 287 7.75 -3.78 -13.27
C LYS A 287 7.58 -5.13 -13.97
N TRP A 288 8.15 -6.21 -13.41
CA TRP A 288 7.97 -7.55 -13.95
C TRP A 288 6.50 -7.96 -14.02
N ALA A 289 5.75 -7.72 -12.95
CA ALA A 289 4.33 -8.06 -12.87
C ALA A 289 3.47 -7.20 -13.82
N ALA A 290 3.76 -5.91 -13.93
CA ALA A 290 3.08 -4.99 -14.85
C ALA A 290 3.36 -5.34 -16.33
N GLU A 291 4.61 -5.66 -16.68
CA GLU A 291 4.99 -6.10 -18.02
C GLU A 291 4.28 -7.39 -18.40
N ARG A 292 4.19 -8.35 -17.47
CA ARG A 292 3.46 -9.61 -17.68
C ARG A 292 1.96 -9.36 -17.94
N ALA A 293 1.31 -8.55 -17.10
CA ALA A 293 -0.10 -8.20 -17.27
C ALA A 293 -0.33 -7.51 -18.63
N ARG A 294 0.51 -6.58 -19.00
CA ARG A 294 0.42 -5.80 -20.25
C ARG A 294 0.68 -6.64 -21.50
N SER A 295 1.41 -7.74 -21.36
CA SER A 295 1.69 -8.70 -22.42
C SER A 295 0.63 -9.81 -22.56
N ASN A 296 -0.56 -9.64 -21.97
CA ASN A 296 -1.66 -10.63 -21.97
C ASN A 296 -1.28 -12.00 -21.36
N LEU A 297 -0.27 -12.03 -20.49
CA LEU A 297 0.16 -13.25 -19.81
C LEU A 297 -0.63 -13.54 -18.51
N GLY A 298 -1.63 -12.68 -18.20
CA GLY A 298 -2.51 -12.82 -17.07
C GLY A 298 -1.98 -12.18 -15.78
N PRO A 299 -2.61 -12.48 -14.63
CA PRO A 299 -2.32 -11.84 -13.35
C PRO A 299 -0.98 -12.28 -12.75
N THR A 300 -0.50 -11.49 -11.80
CA THR A 300 0.57 -11.86 -10.87
C THR A 300 0.13 -11.53 -9.45
N LEU A 301 0.34 -12.43 -8.49
CA LEU A 301 0.16 -12.15 -7.06
C LEU A 301 1.52 -11.78 -6.45
N VAL A 302 1.56 -10.63 -5.76
CA VAL A 302 2.78 -10.14 -5.11
C VAL A 302 2.53 -9.90 -3.62
N GLU A 303 3.31 -10.54 -2.75
CA GLU A 303 3.34 -10.28 -1.31
C GLU A 303 4.52 -9.37 -0.98
N TYR A 304 4.23 -8.18 -0.45
CA TYR A 304 5.23 -7.24 0.08
C TYR A 304 5.41 -7.48 1.57
N VAL A 305 6.56 -8.04 1.95
CA VAL A 305 6.90 -8.28 3.34
C VAL A 305 7.48 -7.01 3.93
N THR A 306 6.74 -6.37 4.81
CA THR A 306 7.09 -5.09 5.44
C THR A 306 6.59 -5.06 6.89
N TYR A 307 6.68 -3.91 7.54
CA TYR A 307 6.24 -3.75 8.91
C TYR A 307 5.53 -2.41 9.13
N ARG A 308 4.34 -2.45 9.74
CA ARG A 308 3.63 -1.26 10.18
C ARG A 308 4.26 -0.72 11.46
N VAL A 309 5.08 0.32 11.35
CA VAL A 309 5.80 0.92 12.49
C VAL A 309 4.83 1.65 13.43
N GLY A 310 3.92 2.45 12.89
CA GLY A 310 2.94 3.19 13.68
C GLY A 310 1.76 2.34 14.19
N ALA A 311 0.85 2.98 14.91
CA ALA A 311 -0.46 2.42 15.23
C ALA A 311 -1.26 2.13 13.95
N HIS A 312 -2.28 1.28 14.04
CA HIS A 312 -3.16 1.05 12.89
C HIS A 312 -3.84 2.33 12.42
N SER A 313 -4.35 3.09 13.37
CA SER A 313 -4.97 4.40 13.15
C SER A 313 -4.79 5.28 14.39
N SER A 314 -5.26 6.52 14.31
CA SER A 314 -5.28 7.44 15.46
C SER A 314 -6.13 6.97 16.64
N SER A 315 -6.95 5.93 16.45
CA SER A 315 -7.80 5.32 17.49
C SER A 315 -7.24 4.00 18.04
N ASP A 316 -6.03 3.58 17.61
CA ASP A 316 -5.40 2.32 17.99
C ASP A 316 -4.25 2.52 18.97
N ASP A 317 -4.11 1.59 19.92
CA ASP A 317 -2.97 1.50 20.84
C ASP A 317 -2.21 0.18 20.62
N PRO A 318 -1.10 0.18 19.88
CA PRO A 318 -0.34 -1.03 19.59
C PRO A 318 0.32 -1.65 20.83
N SER A 319 0.50 -0.90 21.91
CA SER A 319 1.09 -1.44 23.14
C SER A 319 0.24 -2.53 23.80
N ALA A 320 -1.05 -2.59 23.44
CA ALA A 320 -1.98 -3.60 23.95
C ALA A 320 -1.79 -5.01 23.33
N TYR A 321 -1.10 -5.11 22.18
CA TYR A 321 -1.02 -6.39 21.46
C TYR A 321 0.38 -6.77 20.95
N ARG A 322 1.34 -5.85 20.87
CA ARG A 322 2.73 -6.13 20.44
C ARG A 322 3.78 -5.44 21.32
N PRO A 323 5.02 -5.94 21.37
CA PRO A 323 6.12 -5.28 22.08
C PRO A 323 6.38 -3.87 21.54
N LYS A 324 6.66 -2.90 22.40
CA LYS A 324 6.95 -1.52 22.02
C LYS A 324 8.17 -1.40 21.10
N ALA A 325 9.20 -2.25 21.32
CA ALA A 325 10.44 -2.26 20.56
C ALA A 325 10.36 -3.12 19.27
N GLU A 326 9.19 -3.72 18.95
CA GLU A 326 9.08 -4.64 17.82
C GLU A 326 9.38 -3.96 16.48
N SER A 327 8.95 -2.70 16.30
CA SER A 327 9.24 -1.92 15.09
C SER A 327 10.72 -1.66 14.87
N ASP A 328 11.46 -1.40 15.95
CA ASP A 328 12.90 -1.09 15.88
C ASP A 328 13.72 -2.34 15.60
N ALA A 329 13.20 -3.50 15.99
CA ALA A 329 13.81 -4.82 15.77
C ALA A 329 13.48 -5.41 14.39
N TRP A 330 12.69 -4.73 13.55
CA TRP A 330 12.29 -5.25 12.25
C TRP A 330 13.50 -5.54 11.36
N PRO A 331 13.72 -6.80 10.92
CA PRO A 331 15.00 -7.23 10.34
C PRO A 331 15.25 -6.70 8.93
N LEU A 332 14.21 -6.23 8.21
CA LEU A 332 14.37 -5.63 6.88
C LEU A 332 14.67 -4.12 6.95
N GLY A 333 14.56 -3.51 8.13
CA GLY A 333 14.96 -2.13 8.40
C GLY A 333 14.03 -1.06 7.81
N ASP A 334 14.45 0.19 7.91
CA ASP A 334 13.71 1.36 7.43
C ASP A 334 13.97 1.59 5.94
N PRO A 335 12.92 1.76 5.09
CA PRO A 335 13.07 1.89 3.64
C PRO A 335 13.81 3.17 3.22
N ILE A 336 13.61 4.29 3.93
CA ILE A 336 14.29 5.56 3.63
C ILE A 336 15.78 5.45 3.95
N VAL A 337 16.10 4.91 5.12
CA VAL A 337 17.51 4.72 5.55
C VAL A 337 18.24 3.80 4.55
N ARG A 338 17.60 2.74 4.10
CA ARG A 338 18.20 1.79 3.15
C ARG A 338 18.48 2.43 1.80
N LEU A 339 17.54 3.14 1.22
CA LEU A 339 17.75 3.82 -0.07
C LEU A 339 18.74 4.97 0.07
N LYS A 340 18.67 5.75 1.16
CA LYS A 340 19.68 6.80 1.49
C LYS A 340 21.09 6.23 1.49
N ASN A 341 21.31 5.14 2.23
CA ASN A 341 22.64 4.53 2.36
C ASN A 341 23.16 4.00 1.01
N HIS A 342 22.29 3.42 0.20
CA HIS A 342 22.63 3.01 -1.16
C HIS A 342 23.09 4.20 -2.02
N LEU A 343 22.39 5.32 -1.99
CA LEU A 343 22.73 6.52 -2.77
C LEU A 343 24.02 7.20 -2.27
N ILE A 344 24.26 7.17 -0.95
CA ILE A 344 25.54 7.65 -0.38
C ILE A 344 26.68 6.77 -0.86
N GLN A 345 26.54 5.46 -0.82
CA GLN A 345 27.56 4.53 -1.30
C GLN A 345 27.87 4.73 -2.80
N ARG A 346 26.86 5.08 -3.61
CA ARG A 346 27.05 5.43 -5.01
C ARG A 346 27.69 6.80 -5.24
N GLY A 347 27.90 7.60 -4.18
CA GLY A 347 28.49 8.95 -4.27
C GLY A 347 27.57 10.03 -4.83
N VAL A 348 26.26 9.74 -4.97
CA VAL A 348 25.27 10.70 -5.54
C VAL A 348 24.46 11.41 -4.46
N TRP A 349 24.60 11.03 -3.20
CA TRP A 349 23.92 11.59 -2.03
C TRP A 349 24.88 11.76 -0.86
N SER A 350 24.48 12.56 0.15
CA SER A 350 25.24 12.71 1.42
C SER A 350 24.28 12.97 2.59
N ASP A 351 24.79 12.89 3.81
CA ASP A 351 24.00 13.21 5.02
C ASP A 351 23.59 14.68 5.04
N GLU A 352 24.46 15.60 4.58
CA GLU A 352 24.16 17.03 4.49
C GLU A 352 23.03 17.30 3.49
N ARG A 353 23.10 16.69 2.30
CA ARG A 353 22.02 16.78 1.30
C ARG A 353 20.71 16.18 1.81
N HIS A 354 20.79 15.12 2.60
CA HIS A 354 19.62 14.50 3.19
C HIS A 354 18.94 15.44 4.19
N ALA A 355 19.70 16.03 5.12
CA ALA A 355 19.20 17.00 6.07
C ALA A 355 18.62 18.26 5.40
N GLN A 356 19.26 18.73 4.33
CA GLN A 356 18.73 19.84 3.53
C GLN A 356 17.40 19.46 2.88
N ALA A 357 17.31 18.27 2.27
CA ALA A 357 16.08 17.80 1.63
C ALA A 357 14.94 17.60 2.65
N GLU A 358 15.24 17.11 3.86
CA GLU A 358 14.26 17.00 4.95
C GLU A 358 13.67 18.37 5.31
N ALA A 359 14.52 19.40 5.44
CA ALA A 359 14.09 20.76 5.73
C ALA A 359 13.21 21.34 4.60
N GLU A 360 13.65 21.23 3.33
CA GLU A 360 12.90 21.68 2.15
C GLU A 360 11.51 21.01 2.03
N ILE A 361 11.48 19.69 2.25
CA ILE A 361 10.25 18.89 2.21
C ILE A 361 9.31 19.31 3.34
N LEU A 362 9.84 19.48 4.56
CA LEU A 362 9.04 19.92 5.70
C LEU A 362 8.43 21.29 5.45
N ASP A 363 9.17 22.26 4.92
CA ASP A 363 8.67 23.59 4.58
C ASP A 363 7.57 23.52 3.52
N THR A 364 7.75 22.65 2.51
CA THR A 364 6.73 22.41 1.47
C THR A 364 5.45 21.83 2.07
N VAL A 365 5.55 20.83 2.94
CA VAL A 365 4.41 20.20 3.62
C VAL A 365 3.70 21.20 4.55
N ILE A 366 4.44 22.01 5.30
CA ILE A 366 3.87 23.07 6.17
C ILE A 366 3.14 24.12 5.33
N SER A 367 3.70 24.52 4.20
CA SER A 367 3.08 25.49 3.31
C SER A 367 1.77 24.95 2.73
N ALA A 368 1.76 23.71 2.26
CA ALA A 368 0.54 23.03 1.80
C ALA A 368 -0.50 22.89 2.91
N GLN A 369 -0.07 22.59 4.15
CA GLN A 369 -0.97 22.52 5.29
C GLN A 369 -1.62 23.86 5.61
N ARG A 370 -0.85 24.95 5.62
CA ARG A 370 -1.37 26.31 5.86
C ARG A 370 -2.37 26.72 4.78
N GLU A 371 -2.13 26.34 3.55
CA GLU A 371 -3.05 26.61 2.45
C GLU A 371 -4.36 25.82 2.62
N ALA A 372 -4.29 24.53 2.91
CA ALA A 372 -5.47 23.71 3.14
C ALA A 372 -6.30 24.20 4.35
N GLU A 373 -5.64 24.63 5.43
CA GLU A 373 -6.31 25.15 6.62
C GLU A 373 -7.08 26.46 6.37
N ARG A 374 -6.74 27.23 5.32
CA ARG A 374 -7.53 28.43 4.93
C ARG A 374 -8.92 28.06 4.43
N HIS A 375 -9.08 26.87 3.85
CA HIS A 375 -10.37 26.33 3.40
C HIS A 375 -11.19 25.71 4.54
N GLY A 376 -10.60 25.58 5.72
CA GLY A 376 -11.25 25.05 6.92
C GLY A 376 -10.59 23.78 7.46
N THR A 377 -10.99 23.44 8.67
CA THR A 377 -10.61 22.21 9.40
C THR A 377 -11.86 21.54 9.96
N LEU A 378 -11.75 20.42 10.66
CA LEU A 378 -12.92 19.71 11.20
C LEU A 378 -13.89 20.61 12.00
N HIS A 379 -13.38 21.58 12.76
CA HIS A 379 -14.20 22.43 13.64
C HIS A 379 -14.22 23.91 13.28
N ALA A 380 -13.47 24.33 12.25
CA ALA A 380 -13.35 25.75 11.90
C ALA A 380 -13.31 25.96 10.39
N GLY A 381 -13.82 27.12 9.92
CA GLY A 381 -13.80 27.50 8.50
C GLY A 381 -14.87 26.85 7.66
N GLY A 382 -14.65 26.84 6.35
CA GLY A 382 -15.60 26.33 5.35
C GLY A 382 -15.80 24.81 5.43
N LYS A 383 -17.02 24.39 5.11
CA LYS A 383 -17.45 22.98 5.08
C LYS A 383 -18.09 22.65 3.75
N PRO A 384 -18.06 21.37 3.32
CA PRO A 384 -18.87 20.91 2.21
C PRO A 384 -20.35 21.26 2.46
N SER A 385 -21.06 21.61 1.39
CA SER A 385 -22.47 21.92 1.47
C SER A 385 -23.31 20.66 1.74
N THR A 386 -24.34 20.74 2.56
CA THR A 386 -25.31 19.65 2.73
C THR A 386 -26.04 19.29 1.42
N ARG A 387 -26.10 20.23 0.48
CA ARG A 387 -26.58 20.00 -0.89
C ARG A 387 -25.79 18.92 -1.61
N ASP A 388 -24.47 18.84 -1.34
CA ASP A 388 -23.55 17.88 -1.95
C ASP A 388 -23.93 16.41 -1.66
N MET A 389 -24.70 16.11 -0.59
CA MET A 389 -25.20 14.77 -0.32
C MET A 389 -26.12 14.24 -1.45
N PHE A 390 -26.77 15.13 -2.18
CA PHE A 390 -27.78 14.81 -3.19
C PHE A 390 -27.27 14.98 -4.63
N GLU A 391 -26.13 15.61 -4.85
CA GLU A 391 -25.62 15.97 -6.16
C GLU A 391 -24.54 15.00 -6.66
N GLY A 392 -24.47 14.81 -7.97
CA GLY A 392 -23.40 14.03 -8.61
C GLY A 392 -23.44 12.51 -8.37
N VAL A 393 -24.55 11.97 -7.89
CA VAL A 393 -24.73 10.50 -7.67
C VAL A 393 -25.45 9.85 -8.85
N TYR A 394 -26.46 10.52 -9.39
CA TYR A 394 -27.25 10.04 -10.52
C TYR A 394 -27.31 11.12 -11.60
N ALA A 395 -27.43 10.71 -12.87
CA ALA A 395 -27.67 11.64 -13.99
C ALA A 395 -28.98 12.41 -13.79
N GLU A 396 -30.02 11.69 -13.34
CA GLU A 396 -31.27 12.29 -12.88
C GLU A 396 -31.53 11.87 -11.44
N MET A 397 -31.81 12.84 -10.58
CA MET A 397 -32.08 12.57 -9.17
C MET A 397 -33.38 11.76 -9.01
N PRO A 398 -33.34 10.57 -8.38
CA PRO A 398 -34.53 9.76 -8.12
C PRO A 398 -35.57 10.51 -7.24
N PRO A 399 -36.88 10.18 -7.35
CA PRO A 399 -37.93 10.87 -6.61
C PRO A 399 -37.74 10.84 -5.08
N HIS A 400 -37.21 9.76 -4.52
CA HIS A 400 -36.96 9.66 -3.08
C HIS A 400 -35.86 10.62 -2.62
N LEU A 401 -34.78 10.79 -3.40
CA LEU A 401 -33.72 11.76 -3.07
C LEU A 401 -34.22 13.21 -3.24
N ARG A 402 -35.07 13.49 -4.23
CA ARG A 402 -35.70 14.81 -4.37
C ARG A 402 -36.52 15.16 -3.13
N ARG A 403 -37.32 14.24 -2.61
CA ARG A 403 -38.08 14.45 -1.36
C ARG A 403 -37.18 14.67 -0.17
N GLN A 404 -36.12 13.86 -0.01
CA GLN A 404 -35.17 14.02 1.09
C GLN A 404 -34.42 15.36 1.01
N ARG A 405 -33.99 15.78 -0.20
CA ARG A 405 -33.39 17.09 -0.43
C ARG A 405 -34.34 18.23 -0.03
N GLN A 406 -35.59 18.16 -0.42
CA GLN A 406 -36.60 19.13 -0.04
C GLN A 406 -36.84 19.17 1.47
N GLN A 407 -36.89 18.00 2.13
CA GLN A 407 -36.99 17.89 3.59
C GLN A 407 -35.79 18.47 4.31
N ALA A 408 -34.59 18.32 3.75
CA ALA A 408 -33.36 18.91 4.28
C ALA A 408 -33.24 20.43 4.04
N GLY A 409 -34.12 21.02 3.25
CA GLY A 409 -34.10 22.47 2.96
C GLY A 409 -32.96 22.93 2.04
N VAL A 410 -32.41 22.06 1.19
CA VAL A 410 -31.25 22.32 0.31
C VAL A 410 -31.51 22.00 -1.16
#